data_9d4561702cd000af0bc3a6262081ba2d
#
_entry.id   9d4561702cd000af0bc3a6262081ba2d
#
_cell.length_a   1.000
_cell.length_b   1.000
_cell.length_c   1.000
_cell.angle_alpha   90.00
_cell.angle_beta   90.00
_cell.angle_gamma   90.00
#
_symmetry.space_group_name_H-M   'P 1'
#
loop_
_entity.id
_entity.type
_entity.pdbx_description
1 polymer ?
#
loop_
_entity_poly.entity_id
_entity_poly.type
_entity_poly.pdbx_seq_one_letter_code
_entity_poly.pdbx_strand_id
1 'polypeptide(L)'
;NNNSSVFKLSDLKNKFSGQTALIIAAGPSLNENLDKIKANRDKFVIFAVNKVLRVLSANEIVPDFTVCLDASSINSTLTGLEEFCAKTNCIMDIKSDSVLFTKNFKRMFMSFSKNDMVVKKLADYNKLECYESGGTATALALVAAVKLGFSKIIFTGLDMAFQNEVIYSTGEVMNKVSDTQMIVGKTQKKIVKVKSVTGDLVYTREDYAAFIQHFETLIKDLECKEIYNTTSFGAAIEGMKNVSFDELPLFFSSTGTPFIPVSYTHLRAHETRH
;
A
#
# COMPACT_ATOMS: atom_id res chain seq x y z
N ASN A 1 -15.72 12.84 22.22
CA ASN A 1 -16.02 11.40 22.14
C ASN A 1 -16.09 11.00 20.65
N ASN A 2 -14.94 10.81 20.00
CA ASN A 2 -14.89 10.21 18.67
C ASN A 2 -14.97 8.69 18.85
N ASN A 3 -16.18 8.15 18.81
CA ASN A 3 -16.43 6.72 18.67
C ASN A 3 -16.09 6.30 17.23
N SER A 4 -14.80 6.23 16.91
CA SER A 4 -14.36 5.65 15.65
C SER A 4 -14.59 4.13 15.74
N SER A 5 -15.71 3.66 15.24
CA SER A 5 -15.98 2.22 15.15
C SER A 5 -14.90 1.57 14.32
N VAL A 6 -14.23 0.56 14.87
CA VAL A 6 -13.24 -0.25 14.16
C VAL A 6 -13.96 -1.42 13.52
N PHE A 7 -13.82 -1.56 12.21
CA PHE A 7 -14.40 -2.62 11.42
C PHE A 7 -13.35 -3.70 11.12
N LYS A 8 -13.79 -4.88 10.75
CA LYS A 8 -12.90 -5.94 10.25
C LYS A 8 -12.65 -5.71 8.76
N LEU A 9 -11.43 -5.94 8.30
CA LEU A 9 -11.14 -5.86 6.86
C LEU A 9 -12.01 -6.84 6.05
N SER A 10 -12.32 -8.01 6.63
CA SER A 10 -13.22 -9.00 6.03
C SER A 10 -14.65 -8.49 5.75
N ASP A 11 -15.10 -7.44 6.42
CA ASP A 11 -16.42 -6.85 6.19
C ASP A 11 -16.53 -6.20 4.80
N LEU A 12 -15.38 -5.94 4.16
CA LEU A 12 -15.28 -5.39 2.80
C LEU A 12 -15.06 -6.47 1.73
N LYS A 13 -15.03 -7.75 2.08
CA LYS A 13 -14.74 -8.85 1.15
C LYS A 13 -15.64 -8.78 -0.10
N ASN A 14 -15.01 -8.82 -1.28
CA ASN A 14 -15.67 -8.79 -2.60
C ASN A 14 -16.57 -7.57 -2.88
N LYS A 15 -16.43 -6.49 -2.11
CA LYS A 15 -17.25 -5.26 -2.30
C LYS A 15 -16.81 -4.41 -3.49
N PHE A 16 -15.64 -4.67 -4.06
CA PHE A 16 -15.04 -3.85 -5.12
C PHE A 16 -14.84 -4.63 -6.43
N SER A 17 -15.61 -5.69 -6.64
CA SER A 17 -15.54 -6.49 -7.87
C SER A 17 -15.78 -5.61 -9.11
N GLY A 18 -14.93 -5.80 -10.14
CA GLY A 18 -15.00 -5.03 -11.39
C GLY A 18 -14.33 -3.65 -11.33
N GLN A 19 -13.86 -3.20 -10.17
CA GLN A 19 -13.11 -1.95 -10.03
C GLN A 19 -11.60 -2.18 -10.12
N THR A 20 -10.86 -1.12 -10.39
CA THR A 20 -9.39 -1.11 -10.46
C THR A 20 -8.81 -0.48 -9.20
N ALA A 21 -7.89 -1.19 -8.54
CA ALA A 21 -7.11 -0.65 -7.44
C ALA A 21 -5.84 0.03 -7.96
N LEU A 22 -5.51 1.22 -7.43
CA LEU A 22 -4.21 1.86 -7.58
C LEU A 22 -3.53 1.88 -6.20
N ILE A 23 -2.43 1.14 -6.07
CA ILE A 23 -1.63 1.09 -4.85
C ILE A 23 -0.45 2.05 -5.00
N ILE A 24 -0.41 3.07 -4.16
CA ILE A 24 0.63 4.11 -4.16
C ILE A 24 1.65 3.78 -3.07
N ALA A 25 2.85 3.40 -3.49
CA ALA A 25 4.01 3.19 -2.64
C ALA A 25 4.93 4.43 -2.64
N ALA A 26 6.02 4.38 -1.85
CA ALA A 26 6.80 5.58 -1.52
C ALA A 26 8.06 5.79 -2.38
N GLY A 27 8.26 5.01 -3.43
CA GLY A 27 9.43 5.14 -4.30
C GLY A 27 9.39 6.38 -5.18
N PRO A 28 10.56 6.84 -5.68
CA PRO A 28 10.69 8.10 -6.40
C PRO A 28 9.94 8.17 -7.74
N SER A 29 9.65 7.03 -8.40
CA SER A 29 8.84 7.03 -9.63
C SER A 29 7.41 7.54 -9.42
N LEU A 30 6.93 7.61 -8.18
CA LEU A 30 5.66 8.26 -7.87
C LEU A 30 5.61 9.71 -8.39
N ASN A 31 6.71 10.45 -8.27
CA ASN A 31 6.76 11.86 -8.65
C ASN A 31 6.47 12.08 -10.15
N GLU A 32 6.81 11.11 -11.00
CA GLU A 32 6.55 11.15 -12.45
C GLU A 32 5.06 10.98 -12.79
N ASN A 33 4.28 10.44 -11.85
CA ASN A 33 2.89 10.05 -12.07
C ASN A 33 1.84 10.89 -11.31
N LEU A 34 2.25 11.84 -10.45
CA LEU A 34 1.32 12.58 -9.58
C LEU A 34 0.23 13.33 -10.36
N ASP A 35 0.60 14.08 -11.41
CA ASP A 35 -0.37 14.80 -12.24
C ASP A 35 -1.32 13.84 -12.97
N LYS A 36 -0.77 12.72 -13.45
CA LYS A 36 -1.56 11.68 -14.15
C LYS A 36 -2.54 10.98 -13.21
N ILE A 37 -2.15 10.73 -11.96
CA ILE A 37 -3.02 10.18 -10.92
C ILE A 37 -4.14 11.18 -10.63
N LYS A 38 -3.82 12.46 -10.46
CA LYS A 38 -4.81 13.52 -10.21
C LYS A 38 -5.81 13.63 -11.35
N ALA A 39 -5.35 13.63 -12.59
CA ALA A 39 -6.19 13.72 -13.78
C ALA A 39 -7.12 12.50 -14.00
N ASN A 40 -6.77 11.34 -13.44
CA ASN A 40 -7.54 10.08 -13.57
C ASN A 40 -8.08 9.56 -12.24
N ARG A 41 -8.24 10.45 -11.24
CA ARG A 41 -8.60 10.09 -9.86
C ARG A 41 -9.88 9.25 -9.76
N ASP A 42 -10.84 9.51 -10.60
CA ASP A 42 -12.15 8.86 -10.66
C ASP A 42 -12.13 7.42 -11.22
N LYS A 43 -11.03 7.02 -11.84
CA LYS A 43 -10.88 5.69 -12.46
C LYS A 43 -10.36 4.63 -11.51
N PHE A 44 -9.91 5.02 -10.31
CA PHE A 44 -9.25 4.13 -9.37
C PHE A 44 -9.87 4.18 -7.97
N VAL A 45 -9.82 3.06 -7.26
CA VAL A 45 -9.84 3.05 -5.80
C VAL A 45 -8.38 3.10 -5.33
N ILE A 46 -8.00 4.19 -4.68
CA ILE A 46 -6.61 4.46 -4.30
C ILE A 46 -6.31 3.94 -2.89
N PHE A 47 -5.31 3.07 -2.82
CA PHE A 47 -4.66 2.65 -1.58
C PHE A 47 -3.31 3.36 -1.49
N ALA A 48 -3.04 4.04 -0.38
CA ALA A 48 -1.77 4.73 -0.17
C ALA A 48 -1.11 4.26 1.11
N VAL A 49 0.18 3.94 1.08
CA VAL A 49 0.92 3.69 2.32
C VAL A 49 1.06 4.99 3.12
N ASN A 50 1.10 4.92 4.46
CA ASN A 50 1.17 6.10 5.31
C ASN A 50 2.33 7.05 4.95
N LYS A 51 3.45 6.51 4.47
CA LYS A 51 4.65 7.28 4.14
C LYS A 51 4.49 8.29 2.99
N VAL A 52 3.53 8.07 2.08
CA VAL A 52 3.29 8.97 0.94
C VAL A 52 2.21 10.03 1.20
N LEU A 53 1.50 9.98 2.33
CA LEU A 53 0.37 10.87 2.58
C LEU A 53 0.73 12.35 2.52
N ARG A 54 1.93 12.71 2.93
CA ARG A 54 2.42 14.11 2.85
C ARG A 54 2.57 14.56 1.40
N VAL A 55 3.11 13.70 0.53
CA VAL A 55 3.24 13.98 -0.90
C VAL A 55 1.85 14.09 -1.53
N LEU A 56 0.95 13.16 -1.23
CA LEU A 56 -0.41 13.17 -1.75
C LEU A 56 -1.22 14.36 -1.27
N SER A 57 -1.07 14.76 -0.01
CA SER A 57 -1.72 15.96 0.55
C SER A 57 -1.26 17.23 -0.15
N ALA A 58 0.05 17.37 -0.39
CA ALA A 58 0.59 18.52 -1.12
C ALA A 58 0.12 18.61 -2.58
N ASN A 59 -0.28 17.47 -3.17
CA ASN A 59 -0.81 17.38 -4.54
C ASN A 59 -2.35 17.27 -4.59
N GLU A 60 -3.03 17.39 -3.44
CA GLU A 60 -4.50 17.30 -3.32
C GLU A 60 -5.09 15.96 -3.81
N ILE A 61 -4.32 14.87 -3.72
CA ILE A 61 -4.74 13.53 -4.08
C ILE A 61 -5.20 12.79 -2.83
N VAL A 62 -6.50 12.73 -2.58
CA VAL A 62 -7.07 12.03 -1.41
C VAL A 62 -7.22 10.54 -1.72
N PRO A 63 -6.51 9.63 -1.02
CA PRO A 63 -6.70 8.20 -1.20
C PRO A 63 -8.03 7.72 -0.57
N ASP A 64 -8.58 6.62 -1.08
CA ASP A 64 -9.74 5.97 -0.48
C ASP A 64 -9.36 5.21 0.79
N PHE A 65 -8.17 4.60 0.76
CA PHE A 65 -7.60 3.86 1.88
C PHE A 65 -6.15 4.29 2.14
N THR A 66 -5.86 4.59 3.38
CA THR A 66 -4.49 4.68 3.91
C THR A 66 -4.14 3.36 4.55
N VAL A 67 -2.98 2.78 4.21
CA VAL A 67 -2.52 1.50 4.77
C VAL A 67 -1.36 1.73 5.73
N CYS A 68 -1.53 1.27 6.96
CA CYS A 68 -0.57 1.43 8.06
C CYS A 68 -0.21 0.05 8.63
N LEU A 69 1.08 -0.25 8.73
CA LEU A 69 1.58 -1.51 9.27
C LEU A 69 2.57 -1.31 10.42
N ASP A 70 3.29 -0.18 10.43
CA ASP A 70 4.40 0.04 11.37
C ASP A 70 3.92 0.08 12.82
N ALA A 71 4.67 -0.60 13.71
CA ALA A 71 4.42 -0.58 15.15
C ALA A 71 4.98 0.68 15.84
N SER A 72 5.71 1.53 15.11
CA SER A 72 6.30 2.77 15.59
C SER A 72 6.45 3.77 14.44
N SER A 73 6.80 5.01 14.75
CA SER A 73 7.04 6.08 13.75
C SER A 73 5.84 6.59 12.95
N ILE A 74 4.66 5.96 13.05
CA ILE A 74 3.46 6.42 12.33
C ILE A 74 3.09 7.85 12.72
N ASN A 75 3.24 8.20 14.00
CA ASN A 75 2.92 9.55 14.46
C ASN A 75 3.72 10.63 13.71
N SER A 76 5.00 10.44 13.49
CA SER A 76 5.83 11.41 12.76
C SER A 76 5.43 11.57 11.30
N THR A 77 4.92 10.52 10.66
CA THR A 77 4.45 10.58 9.28
C THR A 77 3.09 11.25 9.13
N LEU A 78 2.24 11.17 10.17
CA LEU A 78 0.86 11.69 10.13
C LEU A 78 0.66 13.04 10.84
N THR A 79 1.64 13.52 11.60
CA THR A 79 1.55 14.83 12.26
C THR A 79 1.37 15.95 11.24
N GLY A 80 0.37 16.83 11.47
CA GLY A 80 0.01 17.91 10.56
C GLY A 80 -0.82 17.48 9.34
N LEU A 81 -1.31 16.24 9.33
CA LEU A 81 -2.19 15.71 8.28
C LEU A 81 -3.57 15.30 8.82
N GLU A 82 -3.99 15.84 9.96
CA GLU A 82 -5.21 15.45 10.66
C GLU A 82 -6.46 15.63 9.80
N GLU A 83 -6.60 16.78 9.12
CA GLU A 83 -7.72 17.05 8.22
C GLU A 83 -7.67 16.19 6.96
N PHE A 84 -6.47 15.85 6.50
CA PHE A 84 -6.30 14.97 5.34
C PHE A 84 -6.66 13.53 5.70
N CYS A 85 -6.24 13.03 6.87
CA CYS A 85 -6.61 11.72 7.40
C CYS A 85 -8.13 11.57 7.58
N ALA A 86 -8.84 12.64 7.96
CA ALA A 86 -10.29 12.62 8.10
C ALA A 86 -11.05 12.34 6.79
N LYS A 87 -10.40 12.50 5.65
CA LYS A 87 -10.98 12.25 4.32
C LYS A 87 -10.78 10.83 3.81
N THR A 88 -9.91 10.03 4.45
CA THR A 88 -9.54 8.68 4.02
C THR A 88 -9.92 7.63 5.06
N ASN A 89 -10.13 6.38 4.61
CA ASN A 89 -10.26 5.24 5.51
C ASN A 89 -8.86 4.70 5.86
N CYS A 90 -8.70 4.08 7.03
CA CYS A 90 -7.44 3.45 7.43
C CYS A 90 -7.58 1.93 7.43
N ILE A 91 -6.68 1.23 6.73
CA ILE A 91 -6.45 -0.20 6.92
C ILE A 91 -5.20 -0.34 7.77
N MET A 92 -5.33 -1.01 8.90
CA MET A 92 -4.23 -1.20 9.85
C MET A 92 -4.09 -2.67 10.23
N ASP A 93 -2.87 -3.11 10.51
CA ASP A 93 -2.66 -4.40 11.20
C ASP A 93 -2.87 -4.21 12.71
N ILE A 94 -3.31 -5.25 13.40
CA ILE A 94 -3.51 -5.20 14.86
C ILE A 94 -2.23 -4.83 15.63
N LYS A 95 -1.06 -5.02 15.04
CA LYS A 95 0.25 -4.66 15.61
C LYS A 95 0.70 -3.25 15.27
N SER A 96 -0.07 -2.53 14.47
CA SER A 96 0.25 -1.14 14.13
C SER A 96 0.23 -0.25 15.36
N ASP A 97 0.95 0.87 15.28
CA ASP A 97 1.04 1.86 16.35
C ASP A 97 -0.34 2.28 16.85
N SER A 98 -0.57 2.13 18.15
CA SER A 98 -1.82 2.51 18.81
C SER A 98 -2.19 4.00 18.65
N VAL A 99 -1.24 4.85 18.30
CA VAL A 99 -1.48 6.27 17.98
C VAL A 99 -2.51 6.44 16.84
N LEU A 100 -2.67 5.42 15.98
CA LEU A 100 -3.69 5.46 14.92
C LEU A 100 -5.11 5.67 15.45
N PHE A 101 -5.42 5.15 16.65
CA PHE A 101 -6.73 5.34 17.29
C PHE A 101 -6.98 6.79 17.74
N THR A 102 -5.91 7.61 17.82
CA THR A 102 -6.03 9.05 18.11
C THR A 102 -6.18 9.90 16.85
N LYS A 103 -5.96 9.29 15.65
CA LYS A 103 -6.11 9.98 14.37
C LYS A 103 -7.56 9.92 13.90
N ASN A 104 -8.01 11.01 13.30
CA ASN A 104 -9.41 11.15 12.89
C ASN A 104 -9.64 10.61 11.47
N PHE A 105 -9.40 9.31 11.26
CA PHE A 105 -9.73 8.66 10.00
C PHE A 105 -11.26 8.53 9.82
N LYS A 106 -11.72 8.57 8.58
CA LYS A 106 -13.14 8.41 8.24
C LYS A 106 -13.70 7.09 8.77
N ARG A 107 -12.96 5.99 8.60
CA ARG A 107 -13.20 4.66 9.19
C ARG A 107 -11.89 3.93 9.35
N MET A 108 -11.87 2.97 10.26
CA MET A 108 -10.70 2.13 10.50
C MET A 108 -11.07 0.67 10.27
N PHE A 109 -10.27 -0.04 9.49
CA PHE A 109 -10.40 -1.47 9.19
C PHE A 109 -9.19 -2.21 9.71
N MET A 110 -9.42 -3.17 10.59
CA MET A 110 -8.36 -3.95 11.21
C MET A 110 -8.13 -5.24 10.44
N SER A 111 -6.86 -5.52 10.15
CA SER A 111 -6.38 -6.79 9.64
C SER A 111 -5.60 -7.55 10.72
N PHE A 112 -5.52 -8.87 10.57
CA PHE A 112 -4.82 -9.76 11.49
C PHE A 112 -3.76 -10.53 10.70
N SER A 113 -2.48 -10.37 11.09
CA SER A 113 -1.38 -11.04 10.41
C SER A 113 -1.37 -12.53 10.72
N LYS A 114 -1.34 -13.35 9.66
CA LYS A 114 -1.26 -14.81 9.76
C LYS A 114 0.14 -15.30 10.18
N ASN A 115 1.18 -14.47 10.02
CA ASN A 115 2.58 -14.81 10.33
C ASN A 115 2.94 -14.62 11.81
N ASP A 116 2.05 -14.03 12.59
CA ASP A 116 2.21 -13.90 14.02
C ASP A 116 1.38 -14.96 14.74
N MET A 117 2.05 -15.86 15.45
CA MET A 117 1.38 -17.00 16.10
C MET A 117 0.38 -16.55 17.17
N VAL A 118 0.67 -15.47 17.90
CA VAL A 118 -0.22 -14.93 18.95
C VAL A 118 -1.44 -14.31 18.31
N VAL A 119 -1.24 -13.47 17.28
CA VAL A 119 -2.33 -12.84 16.51
C VAL A 119 -3.20 -13.91 15.86
N LYS A 120 -2.57 -14.94 15.28
CA LYS A 120 -3.30 -16.05 14.64
C LYS A 120 -4.17 -16.80 15.65
N LYS A 121 -3.65 -17.16 16.83
CA LYS A 121 -4.45 -17.83 17.87
C LYS A 121 -5.61 -16.96 18.36
N LEU A 122 -5.37 -15.64 18.53
CA LEU A 122 -6.40 -14.69 18.92
C LEU A 122 -7.49 -14.59 17.84
N ALA A 123 -7.09 -14.53 16.58
CA ALA A 123 -8.00 -14.48 15.45
C ALA A 123 -8.81 -15.77 15.32
N ASP A 124 -8.18 -16.94 15.41
CA ASP A 124 -8.85 -18.27 15.38
C ASP A 124 -9.89 -18.38 16.49
N TYR A 125 -9.55 -17.99 17.73
CA TYR A 125 -10.48 -17.99 18.87
C TYR A 125 -11.70 -17.09 18.62
N ASN A 126 -11.51 -15.92 17.98
CA ASN A 126 -12.57 -14.96 17.70
C ASN A 126 -13.21 -15.17 16.30
N LYS A 127 -12.87 -16.23 15.57
CA LYS A 127 -13.34 -16.54 14.21
C LYS A 127 -13.09 -15.38 13.24
N LEU A 128 -11.89 -14.78 13.30
CA LEU A 128 -11.45 -13.68 12.47
C LEU A 128 -10.57 -14.20 11.32
N GLU A 129 -10.70 -13.61 10.15
CA GLU A 129 -9.83 -13.95 9.01
C GLU A 129 -8.44 -13.33 9.17
N CYS A 130 -7.39 -14.15 9.01
CA CYS A 130 -6.00 -13.70 9.00
C CYS A 130 -5.49 -13.51 7.57
N TYR A 131 -4.61 -12.55 7.39
CA TYR A 131 -4.04 -12.17 6.11
C TYR A 131 -2.51 -12.27 6.14
N GLU A 132 -1.92 -12.61 4.99
CA GLU A 132 -0.48 -12.50 4.76
C GLU A 132 -0.15 -11.03 4.52
N SER A 133 0.51 -10.35 5.46
CA SER A 133 0.84 -8.93 5.30
C SER A 133 2.23 -8.69 4.70
N GLY A 134 3.06 -9.72 4.59
CA GLY A 134 4.38 -9.63 3.99
C GLY A 134 5.36 -8.68 4.66
N GLY A 135 5.04 -8.19 5.84
CA GLY A 135 5.90 -7.29 6.60
C GLY A 135 6.02 -5.87 6.03
N THR A 136 5.24 -5.51 5.00
CA THR A 136 5.22 -4.15 4.45
C THR A 136 3.80 -3.64 4.26
N ALA A 137 3.57 -2.32 4.44
CA ALA A 137 2.26 -1.71 4.19
C ALA A 137 1.82 -1.90 2.73
N THR A 138 2.75 -1.93 1.78
CA THR A 138 2.46 -2.14 0.36
C THR A 138 1.98 -3.57 0.08
N ALA A 139 2.57 -4.59 0.73
CA ALA A 139 2.11 -5.97 0.62
C ALA A 139 0.74 -6.16 1.29
N LEU A 140 0.51 -5.52 2.45
CA LEU A 140 -0.83 -5.50 3.07
C LEU A 140 -1.86 -4.85 2.14
N ALA A 141 -1.50 -3.77 1.44
CA ALA A 141 -2.38 -3.13 0.46
C ALA A 141 -2.74 -4.08 -0.69
N LEU A 142 -1.76 -4.84 -1.21
CA LEU A 142 -2.00 -5.85 -2.26
C LEU A 142 -3.00 -6.92 -1.79
N VAL A 143 -2.72 -7.52 -0.64
CA VAL A 143 -3.59 -8.56 -0.07
C VAL A 143 -4.99 -8.02 0.21
N ALA A 144 -5.09 -6.81 0.79
CA ALA A 144 -6.37 -6.14 1.01
C ALA A 144 -7.11 -5.96 -0.32
N ALA A 145 -6.48 -5.41 -1.35
CA ALA A 145 -7.11 -5.19 -2.66
C ALA A 145 -7.66 -6.51 -3.24
N VAL A 146 -6.88 -7.60 -3.22
CA VAL A 146 -7.36 -8.91 -3.70
C VAL A 146 -8.56 -9.39 -2.89
N LYS A 147 -8.51 -9.32 -1.56
CA LYS A 147 -9.60 -9.76 -0.68
C LYS A 147 -10.87 -8.90 -0.81
N LEU A 148 -10.72 -7.63 -1.14
CA LEU A 148 -11.83 -6.73 -1.43
C LEU A 148 -12.49 -7.00 -2.79
N GLY A 149 -11.86 -7.83 -3.65
CA GLY A 149 -12.42 -8.30 -4.91
C GLY A 149 -11.90 -7.57 -6.15
N PHE A 150 -10.83 -6.78 -6.03
CA PHE A 150 -10.22 -6.17 -7.20
C PHE A 150 -9.56 -7.22 -8.08
N SER A 151 -9.91 -7.25 -9.36
CA SER A 151 -9.32 -8.13 -10.37
C SER A 151 -8.14 -7.50 -11.09
N LYS A 152 -8.05 -6.18 -11.08
CA LYS A 152 -6.97 -5.39 -11.66
C LYS A 152 -6.32 -4.51 -10.59
N ILE A 153 -5.02 -4.66 -10.41
CA ILE A 153 -4.25 -3.95 -9.39
C ILE A 153 -3.04 -3.30 -10.05
N ILE A 154 -2.88 -2.01 -9.84
CA ILE A 154 -1.81 -1.21 -10.42
C ILE A 154 -0.98 -0.63 -9.28
N PHE A 155 0.33 -0.73 -9.38
CA PHE A 155 1.27 -0.07 -8.47
C PHE A 155 1.89 1.15 -9.12
N THR A 156 2.13 2.18 -8.31
CA THR A 156 2.98 3.32 -8.64
C THR A 156 3.87 3.66 -7.45
N GLY A 157 5.12 4.06 -7.71
CA GLY A 157 6.10 4.26 -6.64
C GLY A 157 6.59 2.95 -5.99
N LEU A 158 6.37 1.79 -6.60
CA LEU A 158 6.89 0.50 -6.12
C LEU A 158 8.21 0.21 -6.84
N ASP A 159 9.26 0.95 -6.52
CA ASP A 159 10.53 0.89 -7.23
C ASP A 159 11.46 -0.19 -6.68
N MET A 160 11.49 -0.39 -5.37
CA MET A 160 12.37 -1.35 -4.68
C MET A 160 13.83 -1.28 -5.13
N ALA A 161 14.25 -0.14 -5.71
CA ALA A 161 15.60 0.15 -6.20
C ALA A 161 15.90 1.62 -6.05
N PHE A 162 17.17 2.01 -6.23
CA PHE A 162 17.61 3.40 -6.14
C PHE A 162 17.72 4.01 -7.53
N GLN A 163 17.20 5.23 -7.67
CA GLN A 163 17.42 6.07 -8.84
C GLN A 163 18.30 7.23 -8.44
N ASN A 164 19.50 7.33 -9.04
CA ASN A 164 20.43 8.43 -8.76
C ASN A 164 20.62 8.69 -7.25
N GLU A 165 20.78 7.60 -6.48
CA GLU A 165 20.93 7.62 -5.01
C GLU A 165 19.68 8.09 -4.23
N VAL A 166 18.54 8.35 -4.88
CA VAL A 166 17.28 8.71 -4.22
C VAL A 166 16.53 7.42 -3.80
N ILE A 167 16.02 7.41 -2.56
CA ILE A 167 15.35 6.26 -1.96
C ILE A 167 13.83 6.41 -2.00
N TYR A 168 13.32 7.62 -1.76
CA TYR A 168 11.90 7.89 -1.60
C TYR A 168 11.44 9.10 -2.40
N SER A 169 10.17 9.13 -2.73
CA SER A 169 9.49 10.26 -3.39
C SER A 169 9.59 11.59 -2.62
N THR A 170 9.86 11.53 -1.32
CA THR A 170 10.14 12.69 -0.45
C THR A 170 11.51 13.29 -0.68
N GLY A 171 12.35 12.73 -1.56
CA GLY A 171 13.70 13.22 -1.84
C GLY A 171 14.78 12.73 -0.86
N GLU A 172 14.49 11.77 0.01
CA GLU A 172 15.52 11.15 0.85
C GLU A 172 16.57 10.47 -0.01
N VAL A 173 17.84 10.90 0.12
CA VAL A 173 18.97 10.33 -0.60
C VAL A 173 19.68 9.23 0.19
N MET A 174 20.38 8.39 -0.53
CA MET A 174 21.19 7.31 0.03
C MET A 174 22.48 7.87 0.65
N ASN A 175 22.67 7.61 1.94
CA ASN A 175 23.95 7.85 2.61
C ASN A 175 24.88 6.65 2.40
N LYS A 176 25.53 6.60 1.23
CA LYS A 176 26.44 5.52 0.86
C LYS A 176 27.72 5.58 1.71
N VAL A 177 28.06 4.46 2.35
CA VAL A 177 29.28 4.29 3.13
C VAL A 177 30.36 3.61 2.29
N SER A 178 29.96 2.65 1.45
CA SER A 178 30.79 1.92 0.51
C SER A 178 29.91 1.34 -0.62
N ASP A 179 30.51 0.69 -1.61
CA ASP A 179 29.76 0.03 -2.70
C ASP A 179 28.84 -1.10 -2.22
N THR A 180 29.01 -1.55 -1.00
CA THR A 180 28.20 -2.65 -0.41
C THR A 180 27.42 -2.24 0.81
N GLN A 181 27.54 -0.98 1.30
CA GLN A 181 26.93 -0.55 2.55
C GLN A 181 26.41 0.88 2.46
N MET A 182 25.28 1.12 3.15
CA MET A 182 24.65 2.42 3.32
C MET A 182 24.09 2.60 4.72
N ILE A 183 23.87 3.83 5.11
CA ILE A 183 23.18 4.16 6.37
C ILE A 183 21.76 4.61 6.07
N VAL A 184 20.78 4.00 6.75
CA VAL A 184 19.37 4.41 6.76
C VAL A 184 18.98 4.76 8.19
N GLY A 185 18.78 6.04 8.45
CA GLY A 185 18.63 6.53 9.82
C GLY A 185 19.87 6.22 10.67
N LYS A 186 19.73 5.38 11.70
CA LYS A 186 20.83 4.93 12.56
C LYS A 186 21.31 3.50 12.24
N THR A 187 20.75 2.86 11.21
CA THR A 187 21.01 1.45 10.89
C THR A 187 21.85 1.33 9.63
N GLN A 188 22.94 0.59 9.71
CA GLN A 188 23.72 0.20 8.55
C GLN A 188 23.00 -0.90 7.77
N LYS A 189 22.89 -0.71 6.44
CA LYS A 189 22.23 -1.64 5.52
C LYS A 189 23.20 -2.07 4.44
N LYS A 190 23.10 -3.33 4.04
CA LYS A 190 23.86 -3.88 2.90
C LYS A 190 23.19 -3.49 1.60
N ILE A 191 24.01 -3.13 0.62
CA ILE A 191 23.61 -2.85 -0.76
C ILE A 191 23.83 -4.11 -1.58
N VAL A 192 22.84 -4.46 -2.37
CA VAL A 192 22.87 -5.60 -3.32
C VAL A 192 22.39 -5.13 -4.69
N LYS A 193 22.57 -5.96 -5.70
CA LYS A 193 22.04 -5.71 -7.05
C LYS A 193 20.90 -6.67 -7.35
N VAL A 194 19.88 -6.15 -8.02
CA VAL A 194 18.72 -6.91 -8.50
C VAL A 194 18.45 -6.55 -9.95
N LYS A 195 17.71 -7.39 -10.68
CA LYS A 195 17.30 -7.12 -12.05
C LYS A 195 16.27 -5.98 -12.05
N SER A 196 16.43 -5.00 -12.94
CA SER A 196 15.47 -3.91 -13.14
C SER A 196 14.39 -4.29 -14.16
N VAL A 197 13.36 -3.45 -14.24
CA VAL A 197 12.31 -3.56 -15.28
C VAL A 197 12.82 -3.34 -16.68
N THR A 198 13.98 -2.69 -16.86
CA THR A 198 14.66 -2.51 -18.17
C THR A 198 15.61 -3.66 -18.51
N GLY A 199 15.82 -4.60 -17.59
CA GLY A 199 16.69 -5.76 -17.78
C GLY A 199 18.12 -5.59 -17.23
N ASP A 200 18.53 -4.37 -16.89
CA ASP A 200 19.84 -4.07 -16.30
C ASP A 200 19.88 -4.44 -14.80
N LEU A 201 21.08 -4.39 -14.21
CA LEU A 201 21.25 -4.54 -12.77
C LEU A 201 21.21 -3.16 -12.08
N VAL A 202 20.32 -3.03 -11.10
CA VAL A 202 20.19 -1.82 -10.28
C VAL A 202 20.51 -2.11 -8.83
N TYR A 203 21.00 -1.09 -8.13
CA TYR A 203 21.28 -1.17 -6.70
C TYR A 203 20.00 -1.11 -5.88
N THR A 204 19.94 -1.94 -4.84
CA THR A 204 18.89 -1.92 -3.83
C THR A 204 19.44 -2.29 -2.46
N ARG A 205 18.63 -2.18 -1.43
CA ARG A 205 18.95 -2.64 -0.08
C ARG A 205 18.65 -4.13 0.04
N GLU A 206 19.39 -4.83 0.89
CA GLU A 206 19.17 -6.25 1.17
C GLU A 206 17.75 -6.56 1.66
N ASP A 207 17.18 -5.69 2.52
CA ASP A 207 15.79 -5.84 2.97
C ASP A 207 14.77 -5.60 1.83
N TYR A 208 15.05 -4.72 0.87
CA TYR A 208 14.20 -4.56 -0.31
C TYR A 208 14.30 -5.78 -1.25
N ALA A 209 15.48 -6.38 -1.39
CA ALA A 209 15.62 -7.62 -2.14
C ALA A 209 14.79 -8.75 -1.51
N ALA A 210 14.78 -8.85 -0.17
CA ALA A 210 13.91 -9.79 0.53
C ALA A 210 12.41 -9.48 0.32
N PHE A 211 12.02 -8.21 0.30
CA PHE A 211 10.65 -7.82 -0.02
C PHE A 211 10.24 -8.15 -1.45
N ILE A 212 11.15 -8.00 -2.44
CA ILE A 212 10.90 -8.44 -3.83
C ILE A 212 10.55 -9.92 -3.86
N GLN A 213 11.38 -10.79 -3.27
CA GLN A 213 11.13 -12.23 -3.19
C GLN A 213 9.81 -12.56 -2.49
N HIS A 214 9.49 -11.80 -1.43
CA HIS A 214 8.21 -11.97 -0.74
C HIS A 214 7.02 -11.59 -1.62
N PHE A 215 7.10 -10.47 -2.37
CA PHE A 215 6.05 -10.08 -3.33
C PHE A 215 5.85 -11.14 -4.41
N GLU A 216 6.94 -11.70 -4.96
CA GLU A 216 6.89 -12.76 -5.97
C GLU A 216 6.19 -14.01 -5.44
N THR A 217 6.52 -14.42 -4.21
CA THR A 217 5.85 -15.53 -3.54
C THR A 217 4.37 -15.24 -3.32
N LEU A 218 4.06 -14.04 -2.81
CA LEU A 218 2.70 -13.62 -2.53
C LEU A 218 1.84 -13.60 -3.80
N ILE A 219 2.37 -13.06 -4.91
CA ILE A 219 1.65 -12.97 -6.19
C ILE A 219 1.33 -14.36 -6.75
N LYS A 220 2.24 -15.34 -6.58
CA LYS A 220 1.98 -16.73 -7.01
C LYS A 220 0.78 -17.33 -6.30
N ASP A 221 0.59 -17.00 -5.03
CA ASP A 221 -0.47 -17.54 -4.18
C ASP A 221 -1.80 -16.76 -4.31
N LEU A 222 -1.79 -15.57 -4.89
CA LEU A 222 -2.97 -14.75 -5.07
C LEU A 222 -3.79 -15.18 -6.30
N GLU A 223 -5.10 -15.06 -6.20
CA GLU A 223 -6.03 -15.32 -7.30
C GLU A 223 -5.98 -14.25 -8.41
N CYS A 224 -5.59 -13.02 -8.07
CA CYS A 224 -5.46 -11.91 -9.02
C CYS A 224 -4.23 -12.11 -9.93
N LYS A 225 -4.45 -12.05 -11.25
CA LYS A 225 -3.40 -12.20 -12.27
C LYS A 225 -3.16 -10.93 -13.09
N GLU A 226 -3.97 -9.90 -12.92
CA GLU A 226 -3.78 -8.60 -13.58
C GLU A 226 -3.13 -7.60 -12.62
N ILE A 227 -1.81 -7.82 -12.36
CA ILE A 227 -1.02 -6.96 -11.48
C ILE A 227 0.03 -6.23 -12.34
N TYR A 228 0.03 -4.91 -12.25
CA TYR A 228 0.86 -4.01 -13.03
C TYR A 228 1.73 -3.14 -12.12
N ASN A 229 2.92 -2.76 -12.58
CA ASN A 229 3.76 -1.77 -11.93
C ASN A 229 4.12 -0.67 -12.94
N THR A 230 4.10 0.58 -12.52
CA THR A 230 4.35 1.74 -13.39
C THR A 230 5.71 2.39 -13.16
N THR A 231 6.64 1.68 -12.50
CA THR A 231 8.00 2.20 -12.34
C THR A 231 8.76 2.22 -13.67
N SER A 232 9.49 3.28 -13.93
CA SER A 232 10.30 3.44 -15.15
C SER A 232 11.71 2.84 -15.02
N PHE A 233 12.20 2.57 -13.80
CA PHE A 233 13.59 2.17 -13.52
C PHE A 233 13.73 1.15 -12.38
N GLY A 234 12.66 0.86 -11.67
CA GLY A 234 12.66 0.05 -10.45
C GLY A 234 13.06 -1.41 -10.66
N ALA A 235 13.13 -2.17 -9.59
CA ALA A 235 13.36 -3.60 -9.63
C ALA A 235 12.22 -4.32 -10.36
N ALA A 236 12.55 -5.32 -11.16
CA ALA A 236 11.58 -6.25 -11.72
C ALA A 236 11.05 -7.16 -10.60
N ILE A 237 9.74 -7.35 -10.55
CA ILE A 237 9.07 -8.25 -9.61
C ILE A 237 8.32 -9.30 -10.44
N GLU A 238 8.68 -10.57 -10.32
CA GLU A 238 8.07 -11.65 -11.09
C GLU A 238 6.56 -11.75 -10.79
N GLY A 239 5.76 -11.87 -11.84
CA GLY A 239 4.30 -11.88 -11.74
C GLY A 239 3.64 -10.49 -11.87
N MET A 240 4.41 -9.40 -11.87
CA MET A 240 3.92 -8.06 -12.23
C MET A 240 4.29 -7.73 -13.68
N LYS A 241 3.33 -7.14 -14.41
CA LYS A 241 3.59 -6.58 -15.73
C LYS A 241 4.03 -5.12 -15.57
N ASN A 242 5.20 -4.76 -16.13
CA ASN A 242 5.62 -3.36 -16.13
C ASN A 242 5.00 -2.64 -17.32
N VAL A 243 4.38 -1.50 -17.06
CA VAL A 243 3.70 -0.66 -18.08
C VAL A 243 3.92 0.81 -17.74
N SER A 244 3.95 1.67 -18.75
CA SER A 244 3.91 3.12 -18.49
C SER A 244 2.54 3.53 -17.94
N PHE A 245 2.51 4.53 -17.06
CA PHE A 245 1.23 5.09 -16.58
C PHE A 245 0.37 5.61 -17.73
N ASP A 246 0.98 6.10 -18.82
CA ASP A 246 0.27 6.63 -20.00
C ASP A 246 -0.43 5.53 -20.80
N GLU A 247 0.00 4.28 -20.66
CA GLU A 247 -0.65 3.14 -21.31
C GLU A 247 -1.89 2.63 -20.55
N LEU A 248 -2.05 3.00 -19.26
CA LEU A 248 -3.15 2.53 -18.44
C LEU A 248 -4.55 2.81 -19.00
N PRO A 249 -4.83 3.95 -19.65
CA PRO A 249 -6.15 4.20 -20.26
C PRO A 249 -6.57 3.12 -21.26
N LEU A 250 -5.61 2.43 -21.91
CA LEU A 250 -5.88 1.33 -22.83
C LEU A 250 -6.44 0.08 -22.13
N PHE A 251 -6.23 -0.03 -20.82
CA PHE A 251 -6.70 -1.16 -19.99
C PHE A 251 -8.06 -0.90 -19.33
N PHE A 252 -8.54 0.35 -19.34
CA PHE A 252 -9.88 0.66 -18.88
C PHE A 252 -10.87 0.37 -20.01
N SER A 253 -11.67 -0.67 -19.86
CA SER A 253 -12.77 -0.93 -20.78
C SER A 253 -13.67 0.30 -20.84
N SER A 254 -14.14 0.66 -22.05
CA SER A 254 -15.10 1.74 -22.27
C SER A 254 -16.46 1.53 -21.59
N THR A 255 -16.65 0.38 -20.96
CA THR A 255 -17.78 0.05 -20.09
C THR A 255 -17.50 0.39 -18.61
N GLY A 256 -16.75 1.46 -18.36
CA GLY A 256 -16.48 1.92 -17.03
C GLY A 256 -17.79 2.18 -16.28
N THR A 257 -18.12 1.28 -15.35
CA THR A 257 -19.04 1.63 -14.28
C THR A 257 -18.42 2.83 -13.58
N PRO A 258 -19.11 3.99 -13.51
CA PRO A 258 -18.54 5.13 -12.80
C PRO A 258 -18.16 4.67 -11.41
N PHE A 259 -16.99 5.09 -10.92
CA PHE A 259 -16.63 4.92 -9.52
C PHE A 259 -17.76 5.53 -8.70
N ILE A 260 -18.61 4.69 -8.17
CA ILE A 260 -19.58 5.09 -7.15
C ILE A 260 -18.82 5.00 -5.84
N PRO A 261 -18.51 6.13 -5.18
CA PRO A 261 -17.98 6.09 -3.83
C PRO A 261 -18.92 5.19 -3.04
N VAL A 262 -18.47 4.03 -2.59
CA VAL A 262 -19.33 3.08 -1.90
C VAL A 262 -19.89 3.83 -0.69
N SER A 263 -21.16 4.20 -0.78
CA SER A 263 -21.90 4.74 0.34
C SER A 263 -22.06 3.59 1.31
N TYR A 264 -21.13 3.50 2.27
CA TYR A 264 -21.08 2.45 3.29
C TYR A 264 -22.22 2.59 4.32
N THR A 265 -23.37 3.11 3.89
CA THR A 265 -24.55 3.33 4.74
C THR A 265 -25.14 2.05 5.31
N HIS A 266 -24.71 0.87 4.83
CA HIS A 266 -25.26 -0.42 5.26
C HIS A 266 -24.35 -1.27 6.15
N LEU A 267 -23.14 -0.79 6.51
CA LEU A 267 -22.36 -1.43 7.55
C LEU A 267 -22.88 -0.96 8.92
N ARG A 268 -24.07 -1.44 9.32
CA ARG A 268 -24.49 -1.35 10.70
C ARG A 268 -23.54 -2.22 11.53
N ALA A 269 -22.93 -1.63 12.55
CA ALA A 269 -22.34 -2.39 13.63
C ALA A 269 -23.43 -3.37 14.12
N HIS A 270 -23.15 -4.67 14.09
CA HIS A 270 -23.95 -5.61 14.84
C HIS A 270 -23.75 -5.24 16.30
N GLU A 271 -24.71 -4.49 16.86
CA GLU A 271 -24.85 -4.36 18.29
C GLU A 271 -25.03 -5.78 18.84
N THR A 272 -23.96 -6.31 19.42
CA THR A 272 -24.08 -7.43 20.33
C THR A 272 -24.83 -6.93 21.55
N ARG A 273 -26.16 -7.09 21.52
CA ARG A 273 -26.94 -7.14 22.74
C ARG A 273 -26.55 -8.43 23.45
N HIS A 274 -25.81 -8.29 24.53
CA HIS A 274 -25.91 -9.16 25.73
C HIS A 274 -25.48 -8.34 26.92
#